data_6ed3090cbf18b0e4640154d4c9637262
#
_entry.id   6ed3090cbf18b0e4640154d4c9637262
#
_cell.length_a   1.000
_cell.length_b   1.000
_cell.length_c   1.000
_cell.angle_alpha   90.00
_cell.angle_beta   90.00
_cell.angle_gamma   90.00
#
_symmetry.space_group_name_H-M   'P 1'
#
loop_
_entity.id
_entity.type
_entity.pdbx_description
1 polymer ?
#
loop_
_entity_poly.entity_id
_entity_poly.type
_entity_poly.pdbx_seq_one_letter_code
_entity_poly.pdbx_strand_id
1 'polypeptide(L)'
;MMDLNELFREESEVLNRSQHVAAQNTLSAQDYREALLHLNRHYQRLMRETWRLISRSDRAERELNRVNEQLNQLAQELEYKASHDPLTAVWNRGAIIQRISQTLESGPAALIILDIDHFKKINDEYGHPMGDKVICGLVTRIQTHCPAGASIGRIGGEEFTVLLPHYRLSDAVIVAGAIHASLNASPLAVLPQQLVTASLGVSYGKPGSDFDTLYSNADAALYDAKHHGRNRVFFR
;
A
#
# COMPACT_ATOMS: atom_id res chain seq x y z
N MET A 1 13.54 41.12 -1.48
CA MET A 1 12.40 41.30 -0.57
C MET A 1 11.82 42.63 -0.91
N MET A 2 10.66 42.69 -1.55
CA MET A 2 9.99 43.93 -1.93
C MET A 2 9.53 44.62 -0.65
N ASP A 3 9.84 45.93 -0.48
CA ASP A 3 9.47 46.67 0.72
C ASP A 3 7.95 46.82 0.75
N LEU A 4 7.30 46.37 1.83
CA LEU A 4 5.86 46.49 2.03
C LEU A 4 5.37 47.93 1.90
N ASN A 5 6.22 48.93 2.26
CA ASN A 5 5.92 50.33 2.11
C ASN A 5 5.86 50.78 0.64
N GLU A 6 6.65 50.14 -0.25
CA GLU A 6 6.59 50.41 -1.68
C GLU A 6 5.34 49.83 -2.31
N LEU A 7 4.89 48.64 -1.82
CA LEU A 7 3.73 47.92 -2.35
C LEU A 7 2.41 48.68 -2.09
N PHE A 8 2.28 49.39 -0.94
CA PHE A 8 1.05 50.09 -0.54
C PHE A 8 1.22 51.61 -0.62
N ARG A 9 2.13 52.10 -1.43
CA ARG A 9 2.43 53.54 -1.53
C ARG A 9 1.25 54.38 -2.02
N GLU A 10 0.57 53.92 -3.09
CA GLU A 10 -0.61 54.61 -3.64
C GLU A 10 -1.76 54.60 -2.65
N GLU A 11 -2.02 53.48 -1.98
CA GLU A 11 -3.06 53.36 -0.95
C GLU A 11 -2.80 54.28 0.23
N SER A 12 -1.55 54.34 0.69
CA SER A 12 -1.13 55.21 1.78
C SER A 12 -1.27 56.70 1.43
N GLU A 13 -0.91 57.08 0.17
CA GLU A 13 -1.05 58.46 -0.32
C GLU A 13 -2.53 58.88 -0.40
N VAL A 14 -3.41 58.03 -0.90
CA VAL A 14 -4.86 58.31 -0.97
C VAL A 14 -5.46 58.40 0.43
N LEU A 15 -5.06 57.52 1.35
CA LEU A 15 -5.53 57.57 2.74
C LEU A 15 -5.10 58.84 3.42
N ASN A 16 -3.82 59.21 3.35
CA ASN A 16 -3.27 60.43 3.95
C ASN A 16 -3.95 61.69 3.41
N ARG A 17 -4.19 61.75 2.09
CA ARG A 17 -4.90 62.87 1.47
C ARG A 17 -6.33 63.00 1.98
N SER A 18 -7.07 61.88 2.08
CA SER A 18 -8.44 61.88 2.58
C SER A 18 -8.51 62.28 4.08
N GLN A 19 -7.54 61.83 4.90
CA GLN A 19 -7.42 62.24 6.29
C GLN A 19 -7.10 63.74 6.45
N HIS A 20 -6.21 64.28 5.59
CA HIS A 20 -5.88 65.68 5.58
C HIS A 20 -7.09 66.57 5.24
N VAL A 21 -7.85 66.18 4.19
CA VAL A 21 -9.10 66.86 3.83
C VAL A 21 -10.13 66.81 4.94
N ALA A 22 -10.29 65.66 5.60
CA ALA A 22 -11.24 65.49 6.70
C ALA A 22 -10.88 66.33 7.97
N ALA A 23 -9.59 66.63 8.17
CA ALA A 23 -9.12 67.42 9.29
C ALA A 23 -9.26 68.98 9.09
N GLN A 24 -9.53 69.42 7.86
CA GLN A 24 -9.68 70.88 7.56
C GLN A 24 -11.13 71.31 7.66
N ASN A 25 -11.42 72.29 8.48
CA ASN A 25 -12.77 72.83 8.67
C ASN A 25 -13.12 74.03 7.74
N THR A 26 -12.22 74.42 6.83
CA THR A 26 -12.34 75.60 5.97
C THR A 26 -12.56 75.33 4.51
N LEU A 27 -12.61 74.04 4.12
CA LEU A 27 -12.80 73.58 2.75
C LEU A 27 -14.27 73.74 2.29
N SER A 28 -14.48 73.94 0.98
CA SER A 28 -15.83 74.03 0.41
C SER A 28 -16.48 72.60 0.34
N ALA A 29 -17.80 72.55 0.32
CA ALA A 29 -18.55 71.32 0.13
C ALA A 29 -18.16 70.60 -1.18
N GLN A 30 -17.69 71.32 -2.20
CA GLN A 30 -17.18 70.76 -3.45
C GLN A 30 -15.85 70.01 -3.22
N ASP A 31 -14.91 70.55 -2.44
CA ASP A 31 -13.63 69.94 -2.16
C ASP A 31 -13.80 68.60 -1.37
N TYR A 32 -14.71 68.59 -0.39
CA TYR A 32 -15.06 67.33 0.31
C TYR A 32 -15.66 66.29 -0.60
N ARG A 33 -16.55 66.71 -1.49
CA ARG A 33 -17.19 65.81 -2.48
C ARG A 33 -16.15 65.18 -3.41
N GLU A 34 -15.21 65.97 -3.93
CA GLU A 34 -14.15 65.48 -4.82
C GLU A 34 -13.22 64.51 -4.11
N ALA A 35 -12.81 64.79 -2.91
CA ALA A 35 -11.98 63.91 -2.09
C ALA A 35 -12.69 62.58 -1.80
N LEU A 36 -13.99 62.61 -1.48
CA LEU A 36 -14.79 61.43 -1.22
C LEU A 36 -14.96 60.58 -2.50
N LEU A 37 -15.20 61.22 -3.63
CA LEU A 37 -15.31 60.52 -4.94
C LEU A 37 -13.96 59.87 -5.32
N HIS A 38 -12.85 60.52 -5.02
CA HIS A 38 -11.51 59.96 -5.27
C HIS A 38 -11.25 58.74 -4.38
N LEU A 39 -11.50 58.85 -3.08
CA LEU A 39 -11.37 57.76 -2.12
C LEU A 39 -12.25 56.57 -2.50
N ASN A 40 -13.51 56.81 -2.88
CA ASN A 40 -14.44 55.76 -3.26
C ASN A 40 -14.00 55.02 -4.52
N ARG A 41 -13.50 55.71 -5.55
CA ARG A 41 -12.96 55.10 -6.75
C ARG A 41 -11.75 54.23 -6.44
N HIS A 42 -10.85 54.72 -5.57
CA HIS A 42 -9.67 53.96 -5.16
C HIS A 42 -10.05 52.72 -4.35
N TYR A 43 -10.98 52.86 -3.39
CA TYR A 43 -11.49 51.72 -2.60
C TYR A 43 -12.16 50.65 -3.47
N GLN A 44 -12.97 51.05 -4.44
CA GLN A 44 -13.60 50.14 -5.38
C GLN A 44 -12.56 49.37 -6.26
N ARG A 45 -11.45 50.04 -6.62
CA ARG A 45 -10.33 49.38 -7.34
C ARG A 45 -9.68 48.34 -6.45
N LEU A 46 -9.32 48.71 -5.23
CA LEU A 46 -8.69 47.85 -4.26
C LEU A 46 -9.54 46.60 -3.95
N MET A 47 -10.85 46.80 -3.75
CA MET A 47 -11.79 45.69 -3.55
C MET A 47 -11.80 44.70 -4.73
N ARG A 48 -11.78 45.21 -5.97
CA ARG A 48 -11.73 44.33 -7.16
C ARG A 48 -10.42 43.56 -7.25
N GLU A 49 -9.30 44.19 -6.96
CA GLU A 49 -7.98 43.55 -6.97
C GLU A 49 -7.88 42.49 -5.88
N THR A 50 -8.29 42.81 -4.67
CA THR A 50 -8.34 41.85 -3.54
C THR A 50 -9.23 40.67 -3.86
N TRP A 51 -10.41 40.87 -4.43
CA TRP A 51 -11.31 39.80 -4.84
C TRP A 51 -10.67 38.87 -5.90
N ARG A 52 -9.94 39.46 -6.84
CA ARG A 52 -9.21 38.67 -7.86
C ARG A 52 -8.11 37.83 -7.22
N LEU A 53 -7.36 38.39 -6.29
CA LEU A 53 -6.30 37.67 -5.57
C LEU A 53 -6.86 36.51 -4.74
N ILE A 54 -7.91 36.75 -3.96
CA ILE A 54 -8.59 35.72 -3.17
C ILE A 54 -9.10 34.59 -4.11
N SER A 55 -9.80 34.96 -5.19
CA SER A 55 -10.33 33.96 -6.14
C SER A 55 -9.23 33.13 -6.83
N ARG A 56 -8.04 33.72 -7.06
CA ARG A 56 -6.88 32.98 -7.59
C ARG A 56 -6.27 32.08 -6.53
N SER A 57 -6.14 32.56 -5.29
CA SER A 57 -5.65 31.75 -4.16
C SER A 57 -6.54 30.54 -3.91
N ASP A 58 -7.86 30.71 -3.87
CA ASP A 58 -8.82 29.64 -3.67
C ASP A 58 -8.76 28.56 -4.79
N ARG A 59 -8.51 29.01 -6.03
CA ARG A 59 -8.34 28.05 -7.15
C ARG A 59 -7.04 27.28 -7.04
N ALA A 60 -5.94 27.99 -6.69
CA ALA A 60 -4.63 27.34 -6.51
C ALA A 60 -4.65 26.34 -5.36
N GLU A 61 -5.32 26.67 -4.27
CA GLU A 61 -5.48 25.78 -3.11
C GLU A 61 -6.29 24.51 -3.48
N ARG A 62 -7.42 24.68 -4.19
CA ARG A 62 -8.20 23.52 -4.66
C ARG A 62 -7.41 22.62 -5.60
N GLU A 63 -6.65 23.19 -6.53
CA GLU A 63 -5.81 22.41 -7.45
C GLU A 63 -4.67 21.71 -6.71
N LEU A 64 -4.04 22.38 -5.74
CA LEU A 64 -3.01 21.76 -4.89
C LEU A 64 -3.57 20.56 -4.12
N ASN A 65 -4.73 20.69 -3.51
CA ASN A 65 -5.39 19.61 -2.77
C ASN A 65 -5.71 18.43 -3.69
N ARG A 66 -6.23 18.70 -4.90
CA ARG A 66 -6.51 17.68 -5.91
C ARG A 66 -5.25 16.91 -6.33
N VAL A 67 -4.16 17.64 -6.60
CA VAL A 67 -2.87 17.02 -6.98
C VAL A 67 -2.31 16.19 -5.83
N ASN A 68 -2.40 16.65 -4.60
CA ASN A 68 -1.97 15.89 -3.43
C ASN A 68 -2.78 14.60 -3.24
N GLU A 69 -4.09 14.63 -3.44
CA GLU A 69 -4.93 13.42 -3.41
C GLU A 69 -4.51 12.42 -4.49
N GLN A 70 -4.28 12.89 -5.71
CA GLN A 70 -3.81 12.04 -6.81
C GLN A 70 -2.43 11.43 -6.52
N LEU A 71 -1.49 12.22 -5.98
CA LEU A 71 -0.17 11.73 -5.58
C LEU A 71 -0.25 10.65 -4.51
N ASN A 72 -1.10 10.83 -3.50
CA ASN A 72 -1.30 9.84 -2.44
C ASN A 72 -1.91 8.54 -2.98
N GLN A 73 -2.88 8.61 -3.89
CA GLN A 73 -3.46 7.43 -4.53
C GLN A 73 -2.42 6.68 -5.37
N LEU A 74 -1.66 7.40 -6.20
CA LEU A 74 -0.59 6.79 -7.00
C LEU A 74 0.51 6.16 -6.14
N ALA A 75 0.89 6.81 -5.04
CA ALA A 75 1.87 6.27 -4.11
C ALA A 75 1.39 4.95 -3.48
N GLN A 76 0.13 4.88 -3.04
CA GLN A 76 -0.48 3.65 -2.51
C GLN A 76 -0.55 2.53 -3.56
N GLU A 77 -0.94 2.86 -4.80
CA GLU A 77 -0.96 1.88 -5.89
C GLU A 77 0.44 1.34 -6.21
N LEU A 78 1.45 2.21 -6.23
CA LEU A 78 2.83 1.81 -6.46
C LEU A 78 3.36 0.94 -5.33
N GLU A 79 3.09 1.30 -4.07
CA GLU A 79 3.45 0.50 -2.90
C GLU A 79 2.79 -0.89 -2.93
N TYR A 80 1.51 -0.95 -3.28
CA TYR A 80 0.81 -2.22 -3.45
C TYR A 80 1.44 -3.07 -4.55
N LYS A 81 1.68 -2.51 -5.74
CA LYS A 81 2.32 -3.22 -6.86
C LYS A 81 3.77 -3.64 -6.55
N ALA A 82 4.50 -2.84 -5.77
CA ALA A 82 5.86 -3.17 -5.37
C ALA A 82 5.93 -4.29 -4.33
N SER A 83 4.86 -4.53 -3.58
CA SER A 83 4.83 -5.48 -2.46
C SER A 83 3.99 -6.74 -2.71
N HIS A 84 3.14 -6.78 -3.74
CA HIS A 84 2.24 -7.91 -4.00
C HIS A 84 2.53 -8.59 -5.33
N ASP A 85 2.23 -9.89 -5.41
CA ASP A 85 2.27 -10.68 -6.64
C ASP A 85 1.06 -10.31 -7.52
N PRO A 86 1.26 -9.94 -8.80
CA PRO A 86 0.18 -9.47 -9.66
C PRO A 86 -0.86 -10.53 -10.03
N LEU A 87 -0.52 -11.82 -9.96
CA LEU A 87 -1.44 -12.91 -10.26
C LEU A 87 -2.33 -13.27 -9.07
N THR A 88 -1.75 -13.31 -7.88
CA THR A 88 -2.38 -13.89 -6.68
C THR A 88 -2.77 -12.87 -5.62
N ALA A 89 -2.29 -11.64 -5.74
CA ALA A 89 -2.47 -10.57 -4.75
C ALA A 89 -1.96 -10.88 -3.33
N VAL A 90 -1.17 -11.94 -3.14
CA VAL A 90 -0.41 -12.18 -1.92
C VAL A 90 0.93 -11.44 -1.96
N TRP A 91 1.68 -11.42 -0.87
CA TRP A 91 2.99 -10.75 -0.83
C TRP A 91 3.91 -11.34 -1.90
N ASN A 92 4.63 -10.50 -2.63
CA ASN A 92 5.67 -10.95 -3.53
C ASN A 92 6.91 -11.41 -2.74
N ARG A 93 7.89 -11.99 -3.45
CA ARG A 93 9.11 -12.54 -2.85
C ARG A 93 9.83 -11.54 -1.95
N GLY A 94 10.04 -10.32 -2.43
CA GLY A 94 10.78 -9.31 -1.66
C GLY A 94 10.06 -8.90 -0.38
N ALA A 95 8.77 -8.63 -0.50
CA ALA A 95 7.95 -8.19 0.62
C ALA A 95 7.77 -9.28 1.69
N ILE A 96 7.56 -10.54 1.31
CA ILE A 96 7.41 -11.62 2.30
C ILE A 96 8.71 -11.89 3.05
N ILE A 97 9.87 -11.84 2.37
CA ILE A 97 11.18 -11.99 3.01
C ILE A 97 11.40 -10.88 4.05
N GLN A 98 11.12 -9.65 3.68
CA GLN A 98 11.22 -8.51 4.60
C GLN A 98 10.32 -8.68 5.83
N ARG A 99 9.07 -9.12 5.63
CA ARG A 99 8.13 -9.39 6.74
C ARG A 99 8.59 -10.50 7.66
N ILE A 100 9.17 -11.57 7.10
CA ILE A 100 9.75 -12.67 7.90
C ILE A 100 10.88 -12.14 8.77
N SER A 101 11.83 -11.39 8.19
CA SER A 101 12.96 -10.80 8.92
C SER A 101 12.49 -9.88 10.05
N GLN A 102 11.58 -8.96 9.78
CA GLN A 102 11.00 -8.05 10.78
C GLN A 102 10.26 -8.81 11.91
N THR A 103 9.57 -9.89 11.55
CA THR A 103 8.88 -10.71 12.56
C THR A 103 9.87 -11.42 13.47
N LEU A 104 10.96 -11.96 12.92
CA LEU A 104 12.02 -12.64 13.70
C LEU A 104 12.79 -11.69 14.62
N GLU A 105 12.92 -10.41 14.25
CA GLU A 105 13.48 -9.38 15.14
C GLU A 105 12.60 -9.14 16.38
N SER A 106 11.28 -9.19 16.20
CA SER A 106 10.30 -8.86 17.24
C SER A 106 9.84 -10.06 18.07
N GLY A 107 9.97 -11.28 17.55
CA GLY A 107 9.48 -12.47 18.23
C GLY A 107 9.74 -13.77 17.48
N PRO A 108 9.30 -14.91 18.03
CA PRO A 108 9.39 -16.18 17.35
C PRO A 108 8.39 -16.24 16.19
N ALA A 109 8.71 -17.04 15.17
CA ALA A 109 7.81 -17.30 14.05
C ALA A 109 7.98 -18.73 13.54
N ALA A 110 6.91 -19.28 12.97
CA ALA A 110 6.98 -20.47 12.15
C ALA A 110 6.82 -20.12 10.68
N LEU A 111 7.45 -20.89 9.82
CA LEU A 111 7.40 -20.75 8.38
C LEU A 111 6.93 -22.08 7.76
N ILE A 112 5.94 -21.99 6.88
CA ILE A 112 5.53 -23.09 6.01
C ILE A 112 5.95 -22.73 4.60
N ILE A 113 6.71 -23.59 3.93
CA ILE A 113 6.95 -23.49 2.48
C ILE A 113 6.15 -24.61 1.82
N LEU A 114 5.47 -24.29 0.73
CA LEU A 114 4.71 -25.26 -0.04
C LEU A 114 4.97 -25.09 -1.54
N ASP A 115 4.89 -26.22 -2.25
CA ASP A 115 5.12 -26.29 -3.68
C ASP A 115 4.07 -27.25 -4.31
N ILE A 116 3.49 -26.85 -5.44
CA ILE A 116 2.46 -27.63 -6.11
C ILE A 116 3.09 -28.85 -6.76
N ASP A 117 2.64 -30.02 -6.35
CA ASP A 117 3.15 -31.28 -6.90
C ASP A 117 2.81 -31.41 -8.40
N HIS A 118 3.84 -31.68 -9.20
CA HIS A 118 3.69 -31.91 -10.63
C HIS A 118 3.07 -30.74 -11.43
N PHE A 119 3.24 -29.51 -10.98
CA PHE A 119 2.65 -28.33 -11.63
C PHE A 119 2.99 -28.20 -13.12
N LYS A 120 4.22 -28.58 -13.51
CA LYS A 120 4.60 -28.62 -14.92
C LYS A 120 3.67 -29.52 -15.75
N LYS A 121 3.22 -30.66 -15.22
CA LYS A 121 2.28 -31.55 -15.93
C LYS A 121 0.93 -30.88 -16.16
N ILE A 122 0.45 -30.07 -15.18
CA ILE A 122 -0.78 -29.32 -15.33
C ILE A 122 -0.63 -28.29 -16.46
N ASN A 123 0.50 -27.57 -16.50
CA ASN A 123 0.77 -26.62 -17.58
C ASN A 123 0.89 -27.30 -18.95
N ASP A 124 1.57 -28.43 -19.00
CA ASP A 124 1.78 -29.19 -20.26
C ASP A 124 0.46 -29.75 -20.80
N GLU A 125 -0.48 -30.16 -19.93
CA GLU A 125 -1.77 -30.77 -20.30
C GLU A 125 -2.87 -29.72 -20.57
N TYR A 126 -2.97 -28.68 -19.74
CA TYR A 126 -4.07 -27.69 -19.77
C TYR A 126 -3.66 -26.28 -20.19
N GLY A 127 -2.37 -26.05 -20.41
CA GLY A 127 -1.79 -24.76 -20.78
C GLY A 127 -1.56 -23.82 -19.60
N HIS A 128 -0.66 -22.87 -19.77
CA HIS A 128 -0.31 -21.86 -18.75
C HIS A 128 -1.51 -21.08 -18.17
N PRO A 129 -2.55 -20.70 -18.96
CA PRO A 129 -3.70 -20.00 -18.39
C PRO A 129 -4.50 -20.85 -17.38
N MET A 130 -4.47 -22.18 -17.50
CA MET A 130 -5.06 -23.05 -16.50
C MET A 130 -4.15 -23.18 -15.28
N GLY A 131 -2.84 -23.27 -15.47
CA GLY A 131 -1.87 -23.21 -14.37
C GLY A 131 -2.03 -21.97 -13.52
N ASP A 132 -2.21 -20.80 -14.13
CA ASP A 132 -2.48 -19.55 -13.41
C ASP A 132 -3.76 -19.61 -12.56
N LYS A 133 -4.83 -20.20 -13.08
CA LYS A 133 -6.07 -20.42 -12.32
C LYS A 133 -5.87 -21.40 -11.17
N VAL A 134 -5.08 -22.45 -11.36
CA VAL A 134 -4.72 -23.41 -10.30
C VAL A 134 -3.94 -22.72 -9.19
N ILE A 135 -2.97 -21.87 -9.53
CA ILE A 135 -2.22 -21.05 -8.58
C ILE A 135 -3.17 -20.17 -7.75
N CYS A 136 -4.09 -19.44 -8.38
CA CYS A 136 -5.09 -18.62 -7.69
C CYS A 136 -6.02 -19.45 -6.79
N GLY A 137 -6.47 -20.61 -7.29
CA GLY A 137 -7.31 -21.53 -6.53
C GLY A 137 -6.60 -22.10 -5.30
N LEU A 138 -5.31 -22.41 -5.42
CA LEU A 138 -4.47 -22.85 -4.32
C LEU A 138 -4.36 -21.74 -3.25
N VAL A 139 -4.06 -20.52 -3.65
CA VAL A 139 -3.96 -19.37 -2.71
C VAL A 139 -5.25 -19.17 -1.96
N THR A 140 -6.40 -19.22 -2.61
CA THR A 140 -7.71 -19.14 -1.96
C THR A 140 -7.88 -20.25 -0.91
N ARG A 141 -7.44 -21.48 -1.25
CA ARG A 141 -7.49 -22.62 -0.32
C ARG A 141 -6.58 -22.42 0.89
N ILE A 142 -5.37 -21.92 0.68
CA ILE A 142 -4.41 -21.58 1.75
C ILE A 142 -5.02 -20.51 2.67
N GLN A 143 -5.54 -19.43 2.11
CA GLN A 143 -6.14 -18.31 2.86
C GLN A 143 -7.27 -18.77 3.78
N THR A 144 -8.10 -19.71 3.33
CA THR A 144 -9.22 -20.25 4.11
C THR A 144 -8.77 -21.02 5.36
N HIS A 145 -7.55 -21.57 5.34
CA HIS A 145 -7.01 -22.41 6.43
C HIS A 145 -5.92 -21.71 7.25
N CYS A 146 -5.53 -20.50 6.85
CA CYS A 146 -4.57 -19.70 7.61
C CYS A 146 -5.28 -18.93 8.74
N PRO A 147 -4.66 -18.86 9.92
CA PRO A 147 -5.18 -18.05 11.02
C PRO A 147 -5.06 -16.55 10.72
N ALA A 148 -5.83 -15.74 11.46
CA ALA A 148 -5.69 -14.29 11.43
C ALA A 148 -4.26 -13.88 11.82
N GLY A 149 -3.68 -12.93 11.08
CA GLY A 149 -2.30 -12.48 11.27
C GLY A 149 -1.24 -13.27 10.50
N ALA A 150 -1.60 -14.39 9.86
CA ALA A 150 -0.70 -15.07 8.91
C ALA A 150 -0.41 -14.17 7.70
N SER A 151 0.80 -14.28 7.16
CA SER A 151 1.17 -13.62 5.91
C SER A 151 1.52 -14.66 4.86
N ILE A 152 0.87 -14.59 3.70
CA ILE A 152 1.09 -15.51 2.60
C ILE A 152 1.91 -14.78 1.54
N GLY A 153 2.97 -15.40 1.04
CA GLY A 153 3.82 -14.87 -0.02
C GLY A 153 4.07 -15.89 -1.13
N ARG A 154 4.28 -15.39 -2.35
CA ARG A 154 4.71 -16.18 -3.50
C ARG A 154 6.19 -15.94 -3.72
N ILE A 155 7.00 -16.98 -3.58
CA ILE A 155 8.48 -16.91 -3.70
C ILE A 155 8.96 -17.32 -5.08
N GLY A 156 8.29 -18.24 -5.70
CA GLY A 156 8.59 -18.79 -7.03
C GLY A 156 7.35 -18.92 -7.91
N GLY A 157 7.48 -19.59 -9.04
CA GLY A 157 6.37 -19.80 -9.98
C GLY A 157 5.20 -20.56 -9.35
N GLU A 158 5.49 -21.63 -8.63
CA GLU A 158 4.54 -22.54 -7.99
C GLU A 158 4.81 -22.72 -6.49
N GLU A 159 5.74 -21.90 -5.95
CA GLU A 159 6.18 -21.96 -4.56
C GLU A 159 5.59 -20.82 -3.74
N PHE A 160 5.04 -21.18 -2.58
CA PHE A 160 4.43 -20.25 -1.62
C PHE A 160 5.02 -20.41 -0.24
N THR A 161 4.94 -19.34 0.54
CA THR A 161 5.25 -19.35 1.96
C THR A 161 4.08 -18.84 2.77
N VAL A 162 3.94 -19.40 3.98
CA VAL A 162 3.04 -18.89 5.02
C VAL A 162 3.86 -18.58 6.25
N LEU A 163 3.94 -17.31 6.60
CA LEU A 163 4.53 -16.83 7.85
C LEU A 163 3.47 -16.82 8.94
N LEU A 164 3.79 -17.44 10.05
CA LEU A 164 2.95 -17.54 11.25
C LEU A 164 3.66 -16.86 12.44
N PRO A 165 3.43 -15.54 12.68
CA PRO A 165 4.04 -14.84 13.81
C PRO A 165 3.58 -15.42 15.14
N HIS A 166 4.54 -15.62 16.08
CA HIS A 166 4.31 -16.14 17.43
C HIS A 166 3.78 -17.58 17.51
N TYR A 167 3.77 -18.33 16.42
CA TYR A 167 3.39 -19.74 16.40
C TYR A 167 4.58 -20.63 16.78
N ARG A 168 4.30 -21.70 17.52
CA ARG A 168 5.26 -22.79 17.77
C ARG A 168 5.27 -23.76 16.59
N LEU A 169 6.30 -24.58 16.48
CA LEU A 169 6.40 -25.58 15.43
C LEU A 169 5.17 -26.52 15.41
N SER A 170 4.73 -27.01 16.58
CA SER A 170 3.57 -27.88 16.71
C SER A 170 2.31 -27.29 16.09
N ASP A 171 2.07 -26.00 16.36
CA ASP A 171 0.86 -25.30 15.92
C ASP A 171 0.92 -25.01 14.41
N ALA A 172 2.11 -24.70 13.89
CA ALA A 172 2.35 -24.51 12.47
C ALA A 172 2.17 -25.82 11.68
N VAL A 173 2.59 -26.95 12.25
CA VAL A 173 2.36 -28.29 11.65
C VAL A 173 0.86 -28.60 11.57
N ILE A 174 0.05 -28.18 12.54
CA ILE A 174 -1.41 -28.30 12.49
C ILE A 174 -1.98 -27.48 11.33
N VAL A 175 -1.54 -26.22 11.17
CA VAL A 175 -1.96 -25.35 10.05
C VAL A 175 -1.55 -25.97 8.71
N ALA A 176 -0.32 -26.42 8.56
CA ALA A 176 0.16 -27.09 7.35
C ALA A 176 -0.63 -28.37 7.06
N GLY A 177 -0.96 -29.16 8.09
CA GLY A 177 -1.81 -30.34 7.98
C GLY A 177 -3.23 -30.02 7.51
N ALA A 178 -3.82 -28.92 8.01
CA ALA A 178 -5.14 -28.47 7.58
C ALA A 178 -5.15 -28.03 6.11
N ILE A 179 -4.14 -27.28 5.67
CA ILE A 179 -3.96 -26.90 4.25
C ILE A 179 -3.84 -28.18 3.39
N HIS A 180 -2.94 -29.07 3.74
CA HIS A 180 -2.72 -30.35 3.05
C HIS A 180 -3.99 -31.19 2.97
N ALA A 181 -4.67 -31.40 4.09
CA ALA A 181 -5.92 -32.16 4.14
C ALA A 181 -7.01 -31.56 3.25
N SER A 182 -7.11 -30.24 3.21
CA SER A 182 -8.10 -29.54 2.38
C SER A 182 -7.86 -29.72 0.88
N LEU A 183 -6.59 -29.79 0.45
CA LEU A 183 -6.22 -30.06 -0.94
C LEU A 183 -6.55 -31.50 -1.36
N ASN A 184 -6.47 -32.45 -0.42
CA ASN A 184 -6.80 -33.86 -0.64
C ASN A 184 -8.31 -34.15 -0.50
N ALA A 185 -9.06 -33.31 0.19
CA ALA A 185 -10.48 -33.52 0.41
C ALA A 185 -11.35 -33.28 -0.84
N SER A 186 -10.98 -32.31 -1.67
CA SER A 186 -11.74 -31.98 -2.89
C SER A 186 -10.86 -31.25 -3.90
N PRO A 187 -11.12 -31.44 -5.20
CA PRO A 187 -10.45 -30.68 -6.26
C PRO A 187 -10.63 -29.17 -6.10
N LEU A 188 -9.73 -28.40 -6.70
CA LEU A 188 -9.93 -26.97 -6.87
C LEU A 188 -11.10 -26.74 -7.85
N ALA A 189 -11.93 -25.74 -7.60
CA ALA A 189 -13.10 -25.43 -8.44
C ALA A 189 -12.73 -25.19 -9.93
N VAL A 190 -11.51 -24.73 -10.17
CA VAL A 190 -10.97 -24.45 -11.52
C VAL A 190 -10.52 -25.70 -12.25
N LEU A 191 -10.29 -26.83 -11.56
CA LEU A 191 -9.85 -28.12 -12.12
C LEU A 191 -10.60 -29.26 -11.42
N PRO A 192 -11.92 -29.40 -11.62
CA PRO A 192 -12.77 -30.30 -10.84
C PRO A 192 -12.56 -31.79 -11.13
N GLN A 193 -11.90 -32.12 -12.24
CA GLN A 193 -11.62 -33.50 -12.66
C GLN A 193 -10.35 -34.10 -12.03
N GLN A 194 -9.53 -33.27 -11.34
CA GLN A 194 -8.24 -33.72 -10.82
C GLN A 194 -7.93 -33.07 -9.47
N LEU A 195 -7.40 -33.86 -8.54
CA LEU A 195 -6.84 -33.30 -7.30
C LEU A 195 -5.51 -32.61 -7.59
N VAL A 196 -5.35 -31.43 -7.06
CA VAL A 196 -4.09 -30.69 -7.02
C VAL A 196 -3.50 -30.88 -5.63
N THR A 197 -2.37 -31.57 -5.55
CA THR A 197 -1.65 -31.82 -4.30
C THR A 197 -0.47 -30.88 -4.15
N ALA A 198 0.02 -30.72 -2.93
CA ALA A 198 1.21 -29.96 -2.61
C ALA A 198 2.06 -30.69 -1.57
N SER A 199 3.37 -30.49 -1.67
CA SER A 199 4.34 -30.88 -0.64
C SER A 199 4.60 -29.66 0.24
N LEU A 200 4.70 -29.87 1.56
CA LEU A 200 4.87 -28.79 2.53
C LEU A 200 6.06 -29.08 3.44
N GLY A 201 6.88 -28.05 3.69
CA GLY A 201 7.95 -28.04 4.66
C GLY A 201 7.68 -26.99 5.74
N VAL A 202 7.84 -27.34 7.01
CA VAL A 202 7.58 -26.46 8.15
C VAL A 202 8.84 -26.30 8.98
N SER A 203 9.14 -25.06 9.37
CA SER A 203 10.24 -24.75 10.29
C SER A 203 9.84 -23.72 11.37
N TYR A 204 10.68 -23.57 12.37
CA TYR A 204 10.47 -22.65 13.47
C TYR A 204 11.73 -21.84 13.73
N GLY A 205 11.59 -20.52 13.84
CA GLY A 205 12.62 -19.57 14.24
C GLY A 205 12.36 -18.99 15.62
N LYS A 206 13.40 -18.99 16.45
CA LYS A 206 13.41 -18.28 17.74
C LYS A 206 13.57 -16.78 17.50
N PRO A 207 13.25 -15.93 18.50
CA PRO A 207 13.57 -14.51 18.42
C PRO A 207 15.05 -14.29 18.10
N GLY A 208 15.36 -13.43 17.14
CA GLY A 208 16.73 -13.17 16.70
C GLY A 208 17.32 -14.20 15.73
N SER A 209 16.55 -15.21 15.29
CA SER A 209 16.96 -16.05 14.15
C SER A 209 17.00 -15.23 12.89
N ASP A 210 17.90 -15.58 11.96
CA ASP A 210 17.91 -14.99 10.62
C ASP A 210 16.96 -15.70 9.66
N PHE A 211 16.57 -14.98 8.60
CA PHE A 211 15.70 -15.49 7.56
C PHE A 211 16.28 -16.73 6.87
N ASP A 212 17.57 -16.71 6.54
CA ASP A 212 18.23 -17.77 5.76
C ASP A 212 18.19 -19.11 6.50
N THR A 213 18.44 -19.09 7.82
CA THR A 213 18.34 -20.28 8.66
C THR A 213 16.91 -20.80 8.72
N LEU A 214 15.91 -19.95 8.94
CA LEU A 214 14.51 -20.36 9.01
C LEU A 214 14.04 -20.93 7.67
N TYR A 215 14.37 -20.23 6.57
CA TYR A 215 14.01 -20.65 5.22
C TYR A 215 14.68 -21.96 4.84
N SER A 216 16.00 -22.09 5.05
CA SER A 216 16.75 -23.33 4.75
C SER A 216 16.20 -24.55 5.47
N ASN A 217 15.77 -24.40 6.72
CA ASN A 217 15.16 -25.52 7.47
C ASN A 217 13.79 -25.92 6.88
N ALA A 218 12.96 -24.95 6.49
CA ALA A 218 11.68 -25.23 5.86
C ALA A 218 11.87 -25.84 4.47
N ASP A 219 12.83 -25.34 3.67
CA ASP A 219 13.16 -25.86 2.35
C ASP A 219 13.70 -27.30 2.43
N ALA A 220 14.57 -27.59 3.38
CA ALA A 220 15.05 -28.94 3.61
C ALA A 220 13.91 -29.89 4.01
N ALA A 221 12.93 -29.44 4.81
CA ALA A 221 11.73 -30.23 5.10
C ALA A 221 10.86 -30.42 3.86
N LEU A 222 10.68 -29.39 3.02
CA LEU A 222 9.97 -29.51 1.74
C LEU A 222 10.65 -30.48 0.78
N TYR A 223 11.98 -30.44 0.72
CA TYR A 223 12.77 -31.39 -0.05
C TYR A 223 12.51 -32.84 0.41
N ASP A 224 12.52 -33.07 1.74
CA ASP A 224 12.19 -34.40 2.30
C ASP A 224 10.76 -34.83 1.93
N ALA A 225 9.78 -33.91 1.98
CA ALA A 225 8.41 -34.20 1.55
C ALA A 225 8.35 -34.64 0.08
N LYS A 226 9.05 -33.93 -0.82
CA LYS A 226 9.12 -34.26 -2.25
C LYS A 226 9.80 -35.61 -2.51
N HIS A 227 10.87 -35.94 -1.78
CA HIS A 227 11.62 -37.18 -1.96
C HIS A 227 10.93 -38.41 -1.36
N HIS A 228 10.13 -38.25 -0.33
CA HIS A 228 9.37 -39.36 0.26
C HIS A 228 8.02 -39.63 -0.45
N GLY A 229 7.82 -39.13 -1.65
CA GLY A 229 6.64 -39.45 -2.49
C GLY A 229 5.63 -38.30 -2.60
N ARG A 230 6.01 -37.07 -2.26
CA ARG A 230 5.16 -35.87 -2.39
C ARG A 230 3.87 -35.91 -1.56
N ASN A 231 2.99 -34.92 -1.76
CA ASN A 231 1.67 -34.83 -1.13
C ASN A 231 1.72 -35.11 0.38
N ARG A 232 2.57 -34.39 1.09
CA ARG A 232 2.76 -34.56 2.54
C ARG A 232 3.39 -33.36 3.20
N VAL A 233 3.36 -33.36 4.51
CA VAL A 233 3.99 -32.36 5.38
C VAL A 233 5.22 -32.97 6.06
N PHE A 234 6.36 -32.27 6.00
CA PHE A 234 7.54 -32.51 6.81
C PHE A 234 7.89 -31.29 7.64
N PHE A 235 8.64 -31.46 8.74
CA PHE A 235 9.01 -30.35 9.61
C PHE A 235 10.40 -30.56 10.24
N ARG A 236 11.06 -29.45 10.58
CA ARG A 236 12.35 -29.41 11.25
C ARG A 236 12.43 -28.33 12.35
#